data_a6e799dbe38b9f09e943dd565aa67328
#
_entry.id   a6e799dbe38b9f09e943dd565aa67328
#
_cell.length_a   1.000
_cell.length_b   1.000
_cell.length_c   1.000
_cell.angle_alpha   90.00
_cell.angle_beta   90.00
_cell.angle_gamma   90.00
#
_symmetry.space_group_name_H-M   'P 1'
#
loop_
_entity.id
_entity.type
_entity.pdbx_description
1 polymer ?
#
loop_
_entity_poly.entity_id
_entity_poly.type
_entity_poly.pdbx_seq_one_letter_code
_entity_poly.pdbx_strand_id
1 'polypeptide(L)'
;EVAMAGTNRVGRVSSIDYESGTYEVTYADQGRRVTARINAMSNGEYKMPRVGQIVSVTHTSNGTAAATTSGTVWNRSNRPAEGFAGLYRKEYGEKAGQAFERYDANTGIYTQYTDVRTGRNCNGDIFDEAKGTISLIAEKLVQITSKIKSVSIHGKEGVGIGAEKSVTIDAGENINLEAEGDLDEGAGGDRALTVGGKNTELYKGLSLIHI
;
A
#
# COMPACT_ATOMS: atom_id res chain seq x y z
N GLU A 1 7.29 -43.85 -33.26
CA GLU A 1 6.32 -43.12 -32.44
C GLU A 1 6.63 -41.64 -32.58
N VAL A 2 5.84 -40.90 -33.37
CA VAL A 2 6.06 -39.47 -33.58
C VAL A 2 5.50 -38.77 -32.38
N ALA A 3 6.37 -38.25 -31.53
CA ALA A 3 5.98 -37.38 -30.43
C ALA A 3 5.20 -36.17 -30.99
N MET A 4 3.90 -36.09 -30.70
CA MET A 4 3.12 -34.90 -31.08
C MET A 4 3.65 -33.70 -30.37
N ALA A 5 4.16 -32.74 -31.13
CA ALA A 5 4.63 -31.46 -30.58
C ALA A 5 3.49 -30.76 -29.84
N GLY A 6 3.78 -30.22 -28.65
CA GLY A 6 2.85 -29.40 -27.89
C GLY A 6 2.33 -28.24 -28.75
N THR A 7 1.04 -27.97 -28.68
CA THR A 7 0.42 -26.89 -29.46
C THR A 7 0.04 -25.71 -28.56
N ASN A 8 0.49 -24.52 -28.93
CA ASN A 8 0.04 -23.28 -28.30
C ASN A 8 -1.22 -22.76 -28.97
N ARG A 9 -2.20 -22.36 -28.20
CA ARG A 9 -3.47 -21.81 -28.67
C ARG A 9 -3.89 -20.61 -27.89
N VAL A 10 -4.70 -19.79 -28.52
CA VAL A 10 -5.33 -18.65 -27.87
C VAL A 10 -6.83 -18.93 -27.81
N GLY A 11 -7.41 -18.75 -26.61
CA GLY A 11 -8.84 -19.00 -26.40
C GLY A 11 -9.45 -18.01 -25.43
N ARG A 12 -10.76 -18.08 -25.28
CA ARG A 12 -11.55 -17.21 -24.40
C ARG A 12 -12.00 -18.01 -23.18
N VAL A 13 -11.76 -17.48 -21.99
CA VAL A 13 -12.23 -18.05 -20.72
C VAL A 13 -13.76 -18.12 -20.73
N SER A 14 -14.32 -19.31 -20.51
CA SER A 14 -15.76 -19.56 -20.47
C SER A 14 -16.31 -19.74 -19.07
N SER A 15 -15.56 -20.40 -18.18
CA SER A 15 -15.93 -20.57 -16.78
C SER A 15 -14.69 -20.60 -15.88
N ILE A 16 -14.86 -20.31 -14.60
CA ILE A 16 -13.77 -20.26 -13.62
C ILE A 16 -14.23 -20.95 -12.35
N ASP A 17 -13.34 -21.75 -11.80
CA ASP A 17 -13.43 -22.27 -10.44
C ASP A 17 -12.34 -21.59 -9.62
N TYR A 18 -12.74 -20.62 -8.81
CA TYR A 18 -11.84 -19.80 -8.01
C TYR A 18 -11.19 -20.57 -6.87
N GLU A 19 -11.88 -21.57 -6.32
CA GLU A 19 -11.39 -22.37 -5.20
C GLU A 19 -10.26 -23.31 -5.64
N SER A 20 -10.44 -24.00 -6.75
CA SER A 20 -9.43 -24.91 -7.30
C SER A 20 -8.35 -24.21 -8.13
N GLY A 21 -8.52 -22.93 -8.45
CA GLY A 21 -7.59 -22.18 -9.33
C GLY A 21 -7.61 -22.70 -10.77
N THR A 22 -8.77 -23.17 -11.26
CA THR A 22 -8.90 -23.74 -12.61
C THR A 22 -9.94 -23.00 -13.44
N TYR A 23 -9.87 -23.10 -14.75
CA TYR A 23 -10.85 -22.53 -15.66
C TYR A 23 -10.97 -23.29 -16.98
N GLU A 24 -12.06 -23.06 -17.68
CA GLU A 24 -12.32 -23.62 -19.01
C GLU A 24 -12.12 -22.56 -20.08
N VAL A 25 -11.65 -22.98 -21.24
CA VAL A 25 -11.36 -22.11 -22.38
C VAL A 25 -12.10 -22.59 -23.63
N THR A 26 -12.74 -21.67 -24.32
CA THR A 26 -13.41 -21.91 -25.61
C THR A 26 -12.50 -21.47 -26.75
N TYR A 27 -12.32 -22.33 -27.72
CA TYR A 27 -11.57 -22.05 -28.95
C TYR A 27 -12.54 -21.72 -30.09
N ALA A 28 -12.47 -20.51 -30.64
CA ALA A 28 -13.33 -20.06 -31.71
C ALA A 28 -13.03 -20.76 -33.03
N ASP A 29 -11.78 -21.12 -33.28
CA ASP A 29 -11.28 -21.81 -34.48
C ASP A 29 -11.64 -23.31 -34.55
N GLN A 30 -12.17 -23.85 -33.46
CA GLN A 30 -12.56 -25.27 -33.35
C GLN A 30 -14.06 -25.46 -33.10
N GLY A 31 -14.91 -24.70 -33.76
CA GLY A 31 -16.35 -24.85 -33.61
C GLY A 31 -16.85 -24.57 -32.18
N ARG A 32 -16.18 -23.69 -31.46
CA ARG A 32 -16.45 -23.31 -30.04
C ARG A 32 -16.32 -24.48 -29.05
N ARG A 33 -15.42 -25.40 -29.29
CA ARG A 33 -15.12 -26.47 -28.33
C ARG A 33 -14.59 -25.86 -27.04
N VAL A 34 -15.08 -26.37 -25.90
CA VAL A 34 -14.64 -26.01 -24.57
C VAL A 34 -13.61 -27.03 -24.08
N THR A 35 -12.55 -26.60 -23.47
CA THR A 35 -11.53 -27.47 -22.86
C THR A 35 -12.09 -28.18 -21.62
N ALA A 36 -11.45 -29.25 -21.19
CA ALA A 36 -11.50 -29.66 -19.79
C ALA A 36 -10.94 -28.52 -18.91
N ARG A 37 -11.14 -28.60 -17.61
CA ARG A 37 -10.56 -27.60 -16.66
C ARG A 37 -9.04 -27.59 -16.77
N ILE A 38 -8.49 -26.39 -16.91
CA ILE A 38 -7.07 -26.12 -17.05
C ILE A 38 -6.59 -25.42 -15.80
N ASN A 39 -5.46 -25.83 -15.24
CA ASN A 39 -4.85 -25.18 -14.10
C ASN A 39 -4.28 -23.80 -14.50
N ALA A 40 -4.60 -22.78 -13.73
CA ALA A 40 -3.92 -21.50 -13.82
C ALA A 40 -2.46 -21.62 -13.34
N MET A 41 -1.56 -20.84 -13.93
CA MET A 41 -0.21 -20.70 -13.38
C MET A 41 -0.26 -19.86 -12.12
N SER A 42 0.37 -20.34 -11.05
CA SER A 42 0.38 -19.63 -9.77
C SER A 42 1.66 -18.81 -9.55
N ASN A 43 2.83 -19.37 -9.80
CA ASN A 43 4.13 -18.75 -9.48
C ASN A 43 4.17 -18.04 -8.10
N GLY A 44 3.41 -18.58 -7.12
CA GLY A 44 3.22 -17.94 -5.82
C GLY A 44 2.24 -16.77 -5.80
N GLU A 45 1.58 -16.46 -6.92
CA GLU A 45 0.56 -15.43 -7.01
C GLU A 45 -0.81 -16.04 -7.31
N TYR A 46 -1.85 -15.53 -6.66
CA TYR A 46 -3.23 -15.85 -7.01
C TYR A 46 -3.78 -14.71 -7.88
N LYS A 47 -3.88 -14.95 -9.18
CA LYS A 47 -4.46 -14.00 -10.13
C LYS A 47 -5.21 -14.76 -11.22
N MET A 48 -6.52 -14.92 -11.04
CA MET A 48 -7.39 -15.56 -12.01
C MET A 48 -7.76 -14.60 -13.15
N PRO A 49 -7.85 -15.10 -14.39
CA PRO A 49 -8.44 -14.33 -15.47
C PRO A 49 -9.93 -14.10 -15.19
N ARG A 50 -10.57 -13.22 -15.97
CA ARG A 50 -12.04 -13.05 -15.94
C ARG A 50 -12.68 -13.87 -17.05
N VAL A 51 -13.94 -14.26 -16.84
CA VAL A 51 -14.76 -14.83 -17.92
C VAL A 51 -14.80 -13.86 -19.10
N GLY A 52 -14.57 -14.36 -20.28
CA GLY A 52 -14.49 -13.59 -21.51
C GLY A 52 -13.09 -13.04 -21.85
N GLN A 53 -12.10 -13.09 -20.94
CA GLN A 53 -10.73 -12.72 -21.28
C GLN A 53 -10.08 -13.74 -22.24
N ILE A 54 -9.13 -13.25 -23.02
CA ILE A 54 -8.32 -14.07 -23.90
C ILE A 54 -7.07 -14.52 -23.17
N VAL A 55 -6.79 -15.82 -23.21
CA VAL A 55 -5.64 -16.47 -22.58
C VAL A 55 -4.84 -17.27 -23.59
N SER A 56 -3.56 -17.40 -23.37
CA SER A 56 -2.69 -18.31 -24.10
C SER A 56 -2.65 -19.67 -23.37
N VAL A 57 -2.89 -20.74 -24.08
CA VAL A 57 -2.93 -22.12 -23.57
C VAL A 57 -1.89 -22.95 -24.29
N THR A 58 -1.08 -23.64 -23.52
CA THR A 58 -0.11 -24.63 -24.02
C THR A 58 -0.64 -26.03 -23.73
N HIS A 59 -0.94 -26.80 -24.76
CA HIS A 59 -1.25 -28.22 -24.63
C HIS A 59 0.05 -29.02 -24.67
N THR A 60 0.28 -29.82 -23.64
CA THR A 60 1.46 -30.68 -23.56
C THR A 60 1.17 -32.04 -24.24
N SER A 61 2.21 -32.71 -24.72
CA SER A 61 2.09 -33.97 -25.45
C SER A 61 1.71 -35.18 -24.58
N ASN A 62 1.61 -35.04 -23.28
CA ASN A 62 1.38 -36.14 -22.33
C ASN A 62 -0.10 -36.53 -22.17
N GLY A 63 -0.93 -36.23 -23.16
CA GLY A 63 -2.36 -36.53 -23.17
C GLY A 63 -3.24 -35.30 -23.31
N THR A 64 -4.49 -35.53 -23.74
CA THR A 64 -5.45 -34.46 -24.05
C THR A 64 -5.91 -33.60 -22.85
N ALA A 65 -5.64 -34.04 -21.62
CA ALA A 65 -6.03 -33.36 -20.41
C ALA A 65 -4.92 -32.43 -19.84
N ALA A 66 -3.70 -32.54 -20.32
CA ALA A 66 -2.57 -31.75 -19.78
C ALA A 66 -2.40 -30.46 -20.59
N ALA A 67 -3.04 -29.41 -20.13
CA ALA A 67 -2.83 -28.06 -20.63
C ALA A 67 -2.50 -27.11 -19.48
N THR A 68 -1.64 -26.14 -19.75
CA THR A 68 -1.31 -25.05 -18.86
C THR A 68 -1.57 -23.72 -19.55
N THR A 69 -1.75 -22.65 -18.77
CA THR A 69 -1.90 -21.33 -19.34
C THR A 69 -0.75 -20.42 -18.92
N SER A 70 -0.31 -19.55 -19.81
CA SER A 70 0.71 -18.54 -19.54
C SER A 70 0.14 -17.17 -19.16
N GLY A 71 -1.19 -17.07 -18.98
CA GLY A 71 -1.87 -15.87 -18.56
C GLY A 71 -2.68 -15.17 -19.66
N THR A 72 -3.13 -13.96 -19.34
CA THR A 72 -3.98 -13.15 -20.23
C THR A 72 -3.16 -12.42 -21.30
N VAL A 73 -3.76 -12.20 -22.47
CA VAL A 73 -3.14 -11.50 -23.59
C VAL A 73 -3.85 -10.17 -23.83
N TRP A 74 -3.08 -9.11 -24.05
CA TRP A 74 -3.63 -7.81 -24.45
C TRP A 74 -4.32 -7.90 -25.81
N ASN A 75 -5.48 -7.27 -25.91
CA ASN A 75 -6.27 -7.24 -27.14
C ASN A 75 -7.17 -5.99 -27.19
N ARG A 76 -7.98 -5.82 -28.22
CA ARG A 76 -8.87 -4.65 -28.37
C ARG A 76 -9.82 -4.43 -27.18
N SER A 77 -10.29 -5.51 -26.55
CA SER A 77 -11.23 -5.47 -25.43
C SER A 77 -10.54 -5.45 -24.06
N ASN A 78 -9.25 -5.73 -24.02
CA ASN A 78 -8.45 -5.77 -22.79
C ASN A 78 -7.11 -5.08 -23.06
N ARG A 79 -7.10 -3.76 -22.99
CA ARG A 79 -5.92 -2.93 -23.17
C ARG A 79 -5.28 -2.59 -21.83
N PRO A 80 -3.96 -2.30 -21.78
CA PRO A 80 -3.35 -1.74 -20.59
C PRO A 80 -3.98 -0.40 -20.24
N ALA A 81 -4.01 -0.06 -18.95
CA ALA A 81 -4.53 1.22 -18.44
C ALA A 81 -3.69 2.41 -18.97
N GLU A 82 -2.40 2.20 -19.09
CA GLU A 82 -1.42 3.12 -19.71
C GLU A 82 -0.30 2.29 -20.35
N GLY A 83 0.48 2.90 -21.23
CA GLY A 83 1.62 2.23 -21.86
C GLY A 83 2.55 3.21 -22.53
N PHE A 84 3.83 3.19 -22.15
CA PHE A 84 4.93 3.94 -22.75
C PHE A 84 6.27 3.26 -22.45
N ALA A 85 7.32 3.68 -23.12
CA ALA A 85 8.66 3.12 -22.89
C ALA A 85 9.16 3.43 -21.47
N GLY A 86 9.64 2.43 -20.75
CA GLY A 86 10.12 2.59 -19.38
C GLY A 86 9.04 2.43 -18.29
N LEU A 87 7.79 2.13 -18.67
CA LEU A 87 6.73 1.84 -17.71
C LEU A 87 6.79 0.39 -17.24
N TYR A 88 6.78 0.20 -15.93
CA TYR A 88 6.39 -1.05 -15.26
C TYR A 88 5.11 -0.80 -14.48
N ARG A 89 4.06 -1.60 -14.72
CA ARG A 89 2.79 -1.48 -14.03
C ARG A 89 2.14 -2.85 -13.77
N LYS A 90 1.68 -3.05 -12.54
CA LYS A 90 0.94 -4.24 -12.11
C LYS A 90 -0.42 -3.82 -11.57
N GLU A 91 -1.48 -4.31 -12.18
CA GLU A 91 -2.86 -4.09 -11.74
C GLU A 91 -3.32 -5.21 -10.82
N TYR A 92 -3.91 -4.86 -9.69
CA TYR A 92 -4.49 -5.80 -8.72
C TYR A 92 -6.02 -5.80 -8.76
N GLY A 93 -6.63 -4.66 -9.11
CA GLY A 93 -8.08 -4.50 -9.15
C GLY A 93 -8.74 -5.16 -10.36
N GLU A 94 -10.04 -5.38 -10.29
CA GLU A 94 -10.84 -5.86 -11.43
C GLU A 94 -10.92 -4.83 -12.56
N LYS A 95 -10.99 -3.56 -12.20
CA LYS A 95 -10.93 -2.45 -13.15
C LYS A 95 -9.56 -1.80 -13.10
N ALA A 96 -9.05 -1.42 -14.26
CA ALA A 96 -7.81 -0.68 -14.35
C ALA A 96 -7.86 0.61 -13.51
N GLY A 97 -6.80 0.83 -12.73
CA GLY A 97 -6.69 2.01 -11.87
C GLY A 97 -7.25 1.88 -10.45
N GLN A 98 -7.95 0.80 -10.08
CA GLN A 98 -8.48 0.62 -8.73
C GLN A 98 -7.40 0.33 -7.68
N ALA A 99 -6.46 -0.52 -8.03
CA ALA A 99 -5.31 -0.85 -7.18
C ALA A 99 -4.16 -1.28 -8.05
N PHE A 100 -3.01 -0.62 -7.91
CA PHE A 100 -1.85 -0.88 -8.76
C PHE A 100 -0.53 -0.51 -8.08
N GLU A 101 0.52 -1.11 -8.58
CA GLU A 101 1.90 -0.65 -8.45
C GLU A 101 2.38 -0.13 -9.80
N ARG A 102 3.12 0.95 -9.79
CA ARG A 102 3.63 1.62 -10.98
C ARG A 102 5.04 2.14 -10.75
N TYR A 103 5.93 1.85 -11.66
CA TYR A 103 7.26 2.48 -11.73
C TYR A 103 7.45 3.10 -13.10
N ASP A 104 7.90 4.35 -13.11
CA ASP A 104 8.23 5.10 -14.31
C ASP A 104 9.74 5.33 -14.36
N ALA A 105 10.43 4.59 -15.21
CA ALA A 105 11.88 4.69 -15.35
C ALA A 105 12.37 6.04 -15.87
N ASN A 106 11.52 6.83 -16.55
CA ASN A 106 11.89 8.14 -17.05
C ASN A 106 11.98 9.18 -15.94
N THR A 107 11.18 9.01 -14.89
CA THR A 107 11.13 9.93 -13.74
C THR A 107 11.71 9.34 -12.47
N GLY A 108 11.92 8.02 -12.41
CA GLY A 108 12.34 7.29 -11.22
C GLY A 108 11.26 7.19 -10.14
N ILE A 109 9.99 7.50 -10.45
CA ILE A 109 8.90 7.53 -9.47
C ILE A 109 8.25 6.16 -9.36
N TYR A 110 8.19 5.64 -8.12
CA TYR A 110 7.40 4.47 -7.74
C TYR A 110 6.13 4.90 -7.02
N THR A 111 4.99 4.30 -7.40
CA THR A 111 3.68 4.61 -6.85
C THR A 111 2.96 3.32 -6.47
N GLN A 112 2.40 3.27 -5.27
CA GLN A 112 1.38 2.31 -4.87
C GLN A 112 0.05 3.04 -4.67
N TYR A 113 -1.02 2.51 -5.21
CA TYR A 113 -2.34 3.12 -5.14
C TYR A 113 -3.42 2.07 -4.88
N THR A 114 -4.40 2.45 -4.08
CA THR A 114 -5.68 1.75 -3.94
C THR A 114 -6.78 2.76 -3.63
N ASP A 115 -7.96 2.54 -4.18
CA ASP A 115 -9.13 3.40 -4.01
C ASP A 115 -9.86 3.20 -2.67
N VAL A 116 -9.51 2.17 -1.88
CA VAL A 116 -10.18 1.87 -0.61
C VAL A 116 -9.24 1.91 0.57
N ARG A 117 -8.28 0.99 0.65
CA ARG A 117 -7.41 0.86 1.83
C ARG A 117 -6.10 0.15 1.51
N THR A 118 -5.00 0.69 2.01
CA THR A 118 -3.71 0.01 2.08
C THR A 118 -3.41 -0.37 3.53
N GLY A 119 -2.95 -1.60 3.76
CA GLY A 119 -2.51 -2.08 5.06
C GLY A 119 -1.11 -2.68 4.99
N ARG A 120 -0.26 -2.37 5.96
CA ARG A 120 1.06 -3.00 6.17
C ARG A 120 1.05 -3.64 7.55
N ASN A 121 1.21 -4.96 7.61
CA ASN A 121 1.27 -5.71 8.86
C ASN A 121 2.46 -6.66 8.83
N CYS A 122 3.20 -6.74 9.92
CA CYS A 122 4.25 -7.71 10.11
C CYS A 122 4.32 -8.16 11.58
N ASN A 123 4.96 -9.28 11.83
CA ASN A 123 5.23 -9.74 13.20
C ASN A 123 6.53 -9.17 13.77
N GLY A 124 7.35 -8.53 12.95
CA GLY A 124 8.57 -7.85 13.33
C GLY A 124 8.45 -6.34 13.14
N ASP A 125 9.50 -5.72 12.67
CA ASP A 125 9.61 -4.27 12.53
C ASP A 125 9.19 -3.80 11.12
N ILE A 126 8.64 -2.59 11.06
CA ILE A 126 8.47 -1.83 9.82
C ILE A 126 9.44 -0.66 9.87
N PHE A 127 10.32 -0.57 8.89
CA PHE A 127 11.34 0.46 8.78
C PHE A 127 11.12 1.29 7.51
N ASP A 128 10.99 2.60 7.67
CA ASP A 128 10.88 3.56 6.58
C ASP A 128 11.98 4.61 6.69
N GLU A 129 12.89 4.68 5.74
CA GLU A 129 13.99 5.64 5.68
C GLU A 129 14.00 6.38 4.35
N ALA A 130 14.24 7.68 4.38
CA ALA A 130 14.44 8.49 3.19
C ALA A 130 15.58 9.50 3.41
N LYS A 131 16.42 9.71 2.38
CA LYS A 131 17.40 10.80 2.39
C LYS A 131 16.76 12.18 2.27
N GLY A 132 15.57 12.25 1.73
CA GLY A 132 14.75 13.45 1.62
C GLY A 132 13.67 13.51 2.70
N THR A 133 12.44 13.68 2.29
CA THR A 133 11.28 13.91 3.17
C THR A 133 10.40 12.68 3.25
N ILE A 134 9.92 12.34 4.45
CA ILE A 134 8.78 11.44 4.68
C ILE A 134 7.58 12.30 5.06
N SER A 135 6.50 12.25 4.27
CA SER A 135 5.27 12.99 4.53
C SER A 135 4.11 12.03 4.80
N LEU A 136 3.38 12.26 5.90
CA LEU A 136 2.15 11.55 6.24
C LEU A 136 1.00 12.56 6.23
N ILE A 137 0.11 12.45 5.25
CA ILE A 137 -1.00 13.38 5.04
C ILE A 137 -2.31 12.59 5.00
N ALA A 138 -3.29 13.02 5.78
CA ALA A 138 -4.63 12.45 5.78
C ALA A 138 -5.67 13.57 5.89
N GLU A 139 -6.79 13.46 5.18
CA GLU A 139 -7.90 14.41 5.26
C GLU A 139 -8.63 14.39 6.61
N LYS A 140 -8.61 13.24 7.30
CA LYS A 140 -9.38 13.08 8.54
C LYS A 140 -8.50 12.95 9.77
N LEU A 141 -7.61 11.96 9.82
CA LEU A 141 -6.84 11.63 11.02
C LEU A 141 -5.51 10.95 10.66
N VAL A 142 -4.44 11.43 11.25
CA VAL A 142 -3.17 10.69 11.40
C VAL A 142 -3.07 10.27 12.86
N GLN A 143 -2.98 8.97 13.13
CA GLN A 143 -2.86 8.42 14.48
C GLN A 143 -1.55 7.63 14.62
N ILE A 144 -0.78 7.94 15.66
CA ILE A 144 0.44 7.22 16.01
C ILE A 144 0.27 6.67 17.42
N THR A 145 0.30 5.35 17.58
CA THR A 145 0.06 4.70 18.87
C THR A 145 1.06 3.57 19.10
N SER A 146 1.72 3.58 20.25
CA SER A 146 2.44 2.42 20.78
C SER A 146 1.62 1.78 21.90
N LYS A 147 1.30 0.48 21.78
CA LYS A 147 0.43 -0.21 22.74
C LYS A 147 1.14 -0.64 24.02
N ILE A 148 2.46 -0.77 24.01
CA ILE A 148 3.22 -1.39 25.10
C ILE A 148 4.34 -0.49 25.59
N LYS A 149 4.97 0.28 24.71
CA LYS A 149 6.12 1.14 25.02
C LYS A 149 5.84 2.60 24.70
N SER A 150 6.84 3.31 24.26
CA SER A 150 6.79 4.76 23.97
C SER A 150 6.66 5.03 22.47
N VAL A 151 6.22 6.23 22.16
CA VAL A 151 6.45 6.92 20.90
C VAL A 151 7.55 7.94 21.12
N SER A 152 8.62 7.90 20.33
CA SER A 152 9.72 8.87 20.40
C SER A 152 9.75 9.71 19.13
N ILE A 153 9.84 11.03 19.28
CA ILE A 153 9.96 11.99 18.19
C ILE A 153 11.20 12.83 18.44
N HIS A 154 12.16 12.80 17.51
CA HIS A 154 13.41 13.53 17.62
C HIS A 154 13.72 14.28 16.32
N GLY A 155 14.10 15.53 16.42
CA GLY A 155 14.54 16.36 15.31
C GLY A 155 15.88 17.04 15.66
N LYS A 156 16.87 16.98 14.75
CA LYS A 156 18.17 17.61 14.97
C LYS A 156 18.07 19.13 15.11
N GLU A 157 17.23 19.76 14.31
CA GLU A 157 17.06 21.21 14.28
C GLU A 157 15.81 21.66 15.06
N GLY A 158 14.78 20.82 15.10
CA GLY A 158 13.55 21.14 15.82
C GLY A 158 12.43 20.12 15.58
N VAL A 159 11.43 20.19 16.44
CA VAL A 159 10.15 19.50 16.32
C VAL A 159 9.06 20.56 16.44
N GLY A 160 8.25 20.74 15.41
CA GLY A 160 7.11 21.66 15.41
C GLY A 160 5.79 20.91 15.64
N ILE A 161 4.96 21.39 16.56
CA ILE A 161 3.59 20.91 16.78
C ILE A 161 2.67 22.12 16.68
N GLY A 162 1.75 22.11 15.72
CA GLY A 162 0.82 23.21 15.48
C GLY A 162 -0.59 22.69 15.18
N ALA A 163 -1.59 23.46 15.60
CA ALA A 163 -2.99 23.21 15.27
C ALA A 163 -3.74 24.54 15.12
N GLU A 164 -4.69 24.60 14.20
CA GLU A 164 -5.56 25.78 14.03
C GLU A 164 -6.49 26.05 15.21
N LYS A 165 -6.84 24.99 15.96
CA LYS A 165 -7.80 25.12 17.08
C LYS A 165 -7.15 24.84 18.43
N SER A 166 -6.60 23.66 18.64
CA SER A 166 -6.04 23.28 19.94
C SER A 166 -4.97 22.22 19.84
N VAL A 167 -3.97 22.30 20.72
CA VAL A 167 -3.04 21.24 21.06
C VAL A 167 -3.34 20.83 22.51
N THR A 168 -3.59 19.52 22.72
CA THR A 168 -3.81 18.98 24.06
C THR A 168 -2.68 18.00 24.38
N ILE A 169 -2.07 18.18 25.55
CA ILE A 169 -1.06 17.27 26.10
C ILE A 169 -1.62 16.73 27.41
N ASP A 170 -1.85 15.43 27.47
CA ASP A 170 -2.41 14.76 28.65
C ASP A 170 -1.48 13.62 29.07
N ALA A 171 -1.18 13.53 30.35
CA ALA A 171 -0.33 12.50 30.93
C ALA A 171 -0.92 11.99 32.23
N GLY A 172 -1.04 10.68 32.39
CA GLY A 172 -1.54 10.04 33.60
C GLY A 172 -0.63 10.24 34.82
N GLU A 173 0.66 10.55 34.62
CA GLU A 173 1.62 10.75 35.70
C GLU A 173 2.31 12.12 35.59
N ASN A 174 3.24 12.29 34.66
CA ASN A 174 4.08 13.50 34.62
C ASN A 174 4.19 14.07 33.20
N ILE A 175 4.27 15.38 33.11
CA ILE A 175 4.75 16.15 31.96
C ILE A 175 6.04 16.84 32.38
N ASN A 176 7.16 16.46 31.75
CA ASN A 176 8.45 17.09 31.99
C ASN A 176 8.80 17.95 30.77
N LEU A 177 9.06 19.24 31.05
CA LEU A 177 9.56 20.20 30.05
C LEU A 177 10.92 20.67 30.52
N GLU A 178 11.96 20.46 29.73
CA GLU A 178 13.34 20.78 30.05
C GLU A 178 13.99 21.46 28.84
N ALA A 179 14.63 22.57 29.05
CA ALA A 179 15.37 23.32 28.06
C ALA A 179 16.74 23.74 28.62
N GLU A 180 17.82 23.56 27.87
CA GLU A 180 19.15 24.09 28.23
C GLU A 180 19.23 25.60 28.00
N GLY A 181 18.42 26.15 27.10
CA GLY A 181 18.25 27.56 26.84
C GLY A 181 16.96 28.12 27.45
N ASP A 182 16.26 28.94 26.69
CA ASP A 182 15.03 29.58 27.13
C ASP A 182 13.80 28.66 26.92
N LEU A 183 12.86 28.75 27.85
CA LEU A 183 11.51 28.18 27.68
C LEU A 183 10.53 29.36 27.60
N ASP A 184 10.06 29.69 26.40
CA ASP A 184 9.14 30.78 26.15
C ASP A 184 7.69 30.28 26.13
N GLU A 185 6.84 30.88 26.97
CA GLU A 185 5.40 30.66 26.97
C GLU A 185 4.68 31.98 26.64
N GLY A 186 3.91 32.00 25.57
CA GLY A 186 3.12 33.15 25.14
C GLY A 186 1.64 32.81 25.03
N ALA A 187 0.77 33.64 25.56
CA ALA A 187 -0.68 33.56 25.40
C ALA A 187 -1.23 34.90 24.91
N GLY A 188 -1.97 34.92 23.80
CA GLY A 188 -2.68 36.10 23.31
C GLY A 188 -3.95 36.44 24.10
N GLY A 189 -4.37 35.55 25.00
CA GLY A 189 -5.48 35.70 25.94
C GLY A 189 -5.05 35.28 27.34
N ASP A 190 -5.95 34.68 28.10
CA ASP A 190 -5.70 34.29 29.48
C ASP A 190 -4.81 33.04 29.58
N ARG A 191 -3.90 33.05 30.54
CA ARG A 191 -3.15 31.88 31.01
C ARG A 191 -3.71 31.45 32.36
N ALA A 192 -4.27 30.26 32.46
CA ALA A 192 -4.74 29.69 33.71
C ALA A 192 -3.84 28.54 34.17
N LEU A 193 -3.39 28.58 35.44
CA LEU A 193 -2.68 27.49 36.08
C LEU A 193 -3.50 27.00 37.26
N THR A 194 -3.96 25.75 37.23
CA THR A 194 -4.66 25.09 38.33
C THR A 194 -3.78 24.01 38.92
N VAL A 195 -3.41 24.08 40.17
CA VAL A 195 -2.54 23.15 40.86
C VAL A 195 -3.30 22.54 42.03
N GLY A 196 -3.55 21.22 41.98
CA GLY A 196 -4.22 20.48 43.08
C GLY A 196 -3.31 20.19 44.29
N GLY A 197 -2.00 20.43 44.16
CA GLY A 197 -0.99 20.20 45.18
C GLY A 197 -0.10 21.40 45.38
N LYS A 198 1.20 21.17 45.65
CA LYS A 198 2.17 22.22 45.86
C LYS A 198 2.68 22.80 44.55
N ASN A 199 2.60 24.12 44.38
CA ASN A 199 3.34 24.85 43.36
C ASN A 199 4.67 25.35 43.95
N THR A 200 5.80 25.08 43.28
CA THR A 200 7.10 25.57 43.69
C THR A 200 7.80 26.21 42.50
N GLU A 201 8.10 27.51 42.62
CA GLU A 201 8.85 28.26 41.62
C GLU A 201 10.20 28.67 42.26
N LEU A 202 11.30 28.29 41.58
CA LEU A 202 12.65 28.61 42.03
C LEU A 202 13.38 29.44 40.99
N TYR A 203 13.65 30.70 41.31
CA TYR A 203 14.40 31.62 40.46
C TYR A 203 15.86 31.71 40.96
N LYS A 204 16.83 31.36 40.09
CA LYS A 204 18.27 31.44 40.41
C LYS A 204 18.96 32.72 39.93
N GLY A 205 18.25 33.69 39.48
CA GLY A 205 18.78 34.97 39.03
C GLY A 205 17.65 35.99 38.97
N LEU A 206 17.92 37.21 39.37
CA LEU A 206 16.88 38.19 39.58
C LEU A 206 16.69 39.12 38.39
N SER A 207 15.47 39.12 37.84
CA SER A 207 14.80 40.40 37.55
C SER A 207 13.29 40.18 37.56
N LEU A 208 12.65 40.39 38.67
CA LEU A 208 11.20 40.53 38.77
C LEU A 208 10.88 42.02 38.57
N ILE A 209 10.52 42.44 37.38
CA ILE A 209 9.90 43.72 37.13
C ILE A 209 8.40 43.51 37.17
N HIS A 210 7.76 43.82 38.31
CA HIS A 210 6.34 44.08 38.37
C HIS A 210 6.10 45.52 37.90
N ILE A 211 5.43 45.64 36.79
CA ILE A 211 4.82 46.88 36.34
C ILE A 211 3.33 46.83 36.69
#